data_2c26a01d16b13cac484eb03b452cc725
#
_entry.id   2c26a01d16b13cac484eb03b452cc725
#
_cell.length_a   1.000
_cell.length_b   1.000
_cell.length_c   1.000
_cell.angle_alpha   90.00
_cell.angle_beta   90.00
_cell.angle_gamma   90.00
#
_symmetry.space_group_name_H-M   'P 1'
#
loop_
_entity.id
_entity.type
_entity.pdbx_description
1 polymer ?
#
loop_
_entity_poly.entity_id
_entity_poly.type
_entity_poly.pdbx_seq_one_letter_code
_entity_poly.pdbx_strand_id
1 'polypeptide(L)'
;KKWEVNSYYYKRTETMKRHFIIFLTFFTLFNGLVWDKLFKGYREYYMEMIDSLEDDRVRLQLKIDELTNGVRLDGLDVVVTMYHPVRHQTDGTPDILADGTKITIHKASEYNYVAVSRNLLKRWGGWLDFGDFIVLSGTSGKDGVYQVKDTMNKRFVNRIDILETPGTKPYKFENAKITKTHVDETDFEYITDKK
;
A
#
# COMPACT_ATOMS: atom_id res chain seq x y z
N LYS A 1 6.70 -23.28 87.23
CA LYS A 1 7.58 -22.40 86.39
C LYS A 1 7.74 -22.89 84.97
N LYS A 2 7.82 -24.17 84.65
CA LYS A 2 7.98 -24.70 83.28
C LYS A 2 6.74 -24.51 82.40
N TRP A 3 5.55 -24.54 83.03
CA TRP A 3 4.26 -24.36 82.31
C TRP A 3 3.93 -22.91 81.93
N GLU A 4 4.33 -21.96 82.74
CA GLU A 4 4.13 -20.54 82.52
C GLU A 4 4.99 -20.05 81.34
N VAL A 5 6.21 -20.51 81.21
CA VAL A 5 7.11 -20.17 80.09
C VAL A 5 6.59 -20.71 78.78
N ASN A 6 6.09 -21.94 78.72
CA ASN A 6 5.49 -22.52 77.49
C ASN A 6 4.22 -21.79 77.05
N SER A 7 3.38 -21.36 77.96
CA SER A 7 2.19 -20.60 77.72
C SER A 7 2.52 -19.20 77.12
N TYR A 8 3.58 -18.56 77.60
CA TYR A 8 4.05 -17.26 77.07
C TYR A 8 4.59 -17.38 75.68
N TYR A 9 5.43 -18.39 75.37
CA TYR A 9 5.94 -18.62 74.01
C TYR A 9 4.82 -18.97 73.02
N TYR A 10 3.85 -19.76 73.42
CA TYR A 10 2.70 -20.12 72.58
C TYR A 10 1.84 -18.88 72.21
N LYS A 11 1.50 -18.06 73.20
CA LYS A 11 0.76 -16.80 72.95
C LYS A 11 1.53 -15.86 72.03
N ARG A 12 2.83 -15.75 72.17
CA ARG A 12 3.70 -14.89 71.41
C ARG A 12 3.76 -15.36 69.95
N THR A 13 3.84 -16.64 69.70
CA THR A 13 3.86 -17.22 68.35
C THR A 13 2.51 -17.04 67.64
N GLU A 14 1.41 -17.19 68.34
CA GLU A 14 0.07 -16.94 67.76
C GLU A 14 -0.16 -15.44 67.44
N THR A 15 0.32 -14.56 68.26
CA THR A 15 0.27 -13.12 67.98
C THR A 15 1.11 -12.77 66.75
N MET A 16 2.31 -13.31 66.63
CA MET A 16 3.16 -13.10 65.43
C MET A 16 2.53 -13.64 64.16
N LYS A 17 1.91 -14.82 64.20
CA LYS A 17 1.18 -15.38 63.05
C LYS A 17 0.03 -14.46 62.61
N ARG A 18 -0.74 -13.94 63.52
CA ARG A 18 -1.82 -13.00 63.25
C ARG A 18 -1.32 -11.71 62.59
N HIS A 19 -0.24 -11.12 63.09
CA HIS A 19 0.36 -9.93 62.47
C HIS A 19 0.90 -10.21 61.08
N PHE A 20 1.51 -11.38 60.86
CA PHE A 20 1.99 -11.77 59.55
C PHE A 20 0.84 -11.97 58.55
N ILE A 21 -0.25 -12.59 58.93
CA ILE A 21 -1.45 -12.73 58.08
C ILE A 21 -2.03 -11.37 57.75
N ILE A 22 -2.16 -10.48 58.73
CA ILE A 22 -2.66 -9.10 58.51
C ILE A 22 -1.73 -8.34 57.56
N PHE A 23 -0.43 -8.45 57.71
CA PHE A 23 0.55 -7.85 56.82
C PHE A 23 0.43 -8.41 55.38
N LEU A 24 0.30 -9.72 55.25
CA LEU A 24 0.16 -10.37 53.95
C LEU A 24 -1.13 -9.94 53.22
N THR A 25 -2.24 -9.85 53.94
CA THR A 25 -3.52 -9.38 53.37
C THR A 25 -3.45 -7.91 52.98
N PHE A 26 -2.87 -7.04 53.80
CA PHE A 26 -2.64 -5.65 53.46
C PHE A 26 -1.72 -5.49 52.22
N PHE A 27 -0.65 -6.29 52.14
CA PHE A 27 0.29 -6.27 51.03
C PHE A 27 -0.37 -6.70 49.73
N THR A 28 -1.20 -7.74 49.75
CA THR A 28 -1.94 -8.19 48.54
C THR A 28 -3.00 -7.20 48.10
N LEU A 29 -3.75 -6.61 49.01
CA LEU A 29 -4.74 -5.57 48.71
C LEU A 29 -4.09 -4.29 48.18
N PHE A 30 -2.98 -3.85 48.78
CA PHE A 30 -2.24 -2.68 48.36
C PHE A 30 -1.68 -2.85 46.93
N ASN A 31 -1.04 -4.02 46.67
CA ASN A 31 -0.58 -4.32 45.33
C ASN A 31 -1.73 -4.39 44.32
N GLY A 32 -2.87 -5.00 44.67
CA GLY A 32 -4.04 -5.04 43.82
C GLY A 32 -4.54 -3.63 43.42
N LEU A 33 -4.64 -2.73 44.39
CA LEU A 33 -5.07 -1.34 44.16
C LEU A 33 -4.06 -0.54 43.29
N VAL A 34 -2.77 -0.76 43.48
CA VAL A 34 -1.72 -0.10 42.69
C VAL A 34 -1.74 -0.62 41.24
N TRP A 35 -1.85 -1.93 41.10
CA TRP A 35 -1.95 -2.54 39.78
C TRP A 35 -3.23 -2.12 39.04
N ASP A 36 -4.37 -2.06 39.70
CA ASP A 36 -5.64 -1.62 39.09
C ASP A 36 -5.54 -0.18 38.54
N LYS A 37 -4.98 0.75 39.33
CA LYS A 37 -4.74 2.13 38.90
C LYS A 37 -3.77 2.19 37.70
N LEU A 38 -2.69 1.41 37.75
CA LEU A 38 -1.70 1.38 36.67
C LEU A 38 -2.32 0.84 35.39
N PHE A 39 -3.03 -0.29 35.46
CA PHE A 39 -3.73 -0.88 34.30
C PHE A 39 -4.83 0.02 33.75
N LYS A 40 -5.54 0.74 34.62
CA LYS A 40 -6.55 1.72 34.17
C LYS A 40 -5.91 2.85 33.38
N GLY A 41 -4.79 3.42 33.86
CA GLY A 41 -4.07 4.47 33.14
C GLY A 41 -3.52 4.00 31.80
N TYR A 42 -2.93 2.79 31.76
CA TYR A 42 -2.48 2.21 30.49
C TYR A 42 -3.64 1.98 29.51
N ARG A 43 -4.75 1.46 29.98
CA ARG A 43 -5.93 1.23 29.16
C ARG A 43 -6.50 2.55 28.59
N GLU A 44 -6.64 3.59 29.39
CA GLU A 44 -7.07 4.90 28.94
C GLU A 44 -6.12 5.47 27.88
N TYR A 45 -4.83 5.43 28.12
CA TYR A 45 -3.81 5.87 27.15
C TYR A 45 -3.89 5.13 25.81
N TYR A 46 -4.02 3.79 25.84
CA TYR A 46 -4.13 3.03 24.60
C TYR A 46 -5.47 3.24 23.89
N MET A 47 -6.56 3.46 24.62
CA MET A 47 -7.85 3.77 24.01
C MET A 47 -7.81 5.14 23.29
N GLU A 48 -7.26 6.18 23.93
CA GLU A 48 -7.06 7.49 23.28
C GLU A 48 -6.17 7.38 22.03
N MET A 49 -5.14 6.57 22.08
CA MET A 49 -4.27 6.34 20.91
C MET A 49 -5.00 5.59 19.79
N ILE A 50 -5.83 4.61 20.11
CA ILE A 50 -6.64 3.87 19.12
C ILE A 50 -7.65 4.82 18.48
N ASP A 51 -8.37 5.61 19.26
CA ASP A 51 -9.35 6.60 18.76
C ASP A 51 -8.67 7.60 17.81
N SER A 52 -7.49 8.12 18.18
CA SER A 52 -6.69 9.01 17.32
C SER A 52 -6.27 8.36 15.99
N LEU A 53 -5.87 7.09 16.03
CA LEU A 53 -5.49 6.36 14.81
C LEU A 53 -6.71 6.05 13.92
N GLU A 54 -7.88 5.80 14.51
CA GLU A 54 -9.12 5.62 13.75
C GLU A 54 -9.56 6.92 13.07
N ASP A 55 -9.48 8.07 13.75
CA ASP A 55 -9.75 9.38 13.18
C ASP A 55 -8.81 9.70 12.00
N ASP A 56 -7.51 9.45 12.15
CA ASP A 56 -6.54 9.62 11.07
C ASP A 56 -6.85 8.69 9.89
N ARG A 57 -7.25 7.45 10.15
CA ARG A 57 -7.66 6.51 9.10
C ARG A 57 -8.87 7.01 8.32
N VAL A 58 -9.91 7.49 9.03
CA VAL A 58 -11.12 8.06 8.40
C VAL A 58 -10.75 9.30 7.58
N ARG A 59 -9.92 10.18 8.12
CA ARG A 59 -9.45 11.39 7.42
C ARG A 59 -8.68 11.05 6.15
N LEU A 60 -7.78 10.09 6.20
CA LEU A 60 -7.03 9.62 5.03
C LEU A 60 -7.96 8.97 3.99
N GLN A 61 -8.96 8.18 4.44
CA GLN A 61 -9.92 7.58 3.54
C GLN A 61 -10.76 8.64 2.81
N LEU A 62 -11.26 9.67 3.53
CA LEU A 62 -11.97 10.79 2.92
C LEU A 62 -11.08 11.55 1.91
N LYS A 63 -9.79 11.71 2.21
CA LYS A 63 -8.84 12.32 1.29
C LYS A 63 -8.61 11.49 0.03
N ILE A 64 -8.53 10.17 0.18
CA ILE A 64 -8.46 9.22 -0.95
C ILE A 64 -9.74 9.33 -1.78
N ASP A 65 -10.91 9.35 -1.15
CA ASP A 65 -12.19 9.45 -1.85
C ASP A 65 -12.33 10.81 -2.57
N GLU A 66 -11.86 11.90 -1.98
CA GLU A 66 -11.81 13.22 -2.62
C GLU A 66 -10.89 13.23 -3.85
N LEU A 67 -9.69 12.67 -3.73
CA LEU A 67 -8.72 12.59 -4.82
C LEU A 67 -9.15 11.60 -5.93
N THR A 68 -9.96 10.60 -5.57
CA THR A 68 -10.47 9.59 -6.52
C THR A 68 -11.83 9.94 -7.09
N ASN A 69 -12.52 10.98 -6.59
CA ASN A 69 -13.77 11.50 -7.16
C ASN A 69 -13.54 12.01 -8.60
N GLY A 70 -13.76 11.15 -9.56
CA GLY A 70 -13.48 11.36 -10.99
C GLY A 70 -12.55 10.32 -11.62
N VAL A 71 -11.87 9.52 -10.80
CA VAL A 71 -11.11 8.35 -11.22
C VAL A 71 -12.03 7.13 -11.24
N ARG A 72 -12.06 6.43 -12.36
CA ARG A 72 -12.82 5.18 -12.51
C ARG A 72 -12.18 4.11 -11.63
N LEU A 73 -12.69 3.94 -10.40
CA LEU A 73 -12.13 3.00 -9.39
C LEU A 73 -12.28 1.53 -9.80
N ASP A 74 -13.27 1.22 -10.64
CA ASP A 74 -13.58 -0.15 -11.09
C ASP A 74 -12.55 -0.69 -12.08
N GLY A 75 -11.64 0.14 -12.57
CA GLY A 75 -10.69 -0.23 -13.61
C GLY A 75 -11.37 -0.63 -14.93
N LEU A 76 -10.70 -0.47 -16.02
CA LEU A 76 -11.14 -0.99 -17.32
C LEU A 76 -10.40 -2.30 -17.59
N ASP A 77 -11.15 -3.35 -17.95
CA ASP A 77 -10.54 -4.61 -18.40
C ASP A 77 -9.85 -4.40 -19.75
N VAL A 78 -8.61 -4.82 -19.82
CA VAL A 78 -7.75 -4.68 -21.02
C VAL A 78 -6.94 -5.94 -21.27
N VAL A 79 -6.59 -6.13 -22.54
CA VAL A 79 -5.56 -7.09 -22.91
C VAL A 79 -4.22 -6.39 -22.92
N VAL A 80 -3.25 -6.93 -22.19
CA VAL A 80 -1.88 -6.42 -22.13
C VAL A 80 -0.96 -7.28 -22.96
N THR A 81 -0.21 -6.64 -23.83
CA THR A 81 0.88 -7.25 -24.59
C THR A 81 2.12 -6.36 -24.48
N MET A 82 3.13 -6.60 -25.26
CA MET A 82 4.34 -5.80 -25.28
C MET A 82 4.80 -5.55 -26.71
N TYR A 83 5.57 -4.48 -26.89
CA TYR A 83 6.22 -4.20 -28.16
C TYR A 83 7.65 -3.74 -27.96
N HIS A 84 8.46 -3.96 -28.99
CA HIS A 84 9.83 -3.46 -29.05
C HIS A 84 9.89 -2.23 -29.98
N PRO A 85 10.71 -1.22 -29.65
CA PRO A 85 10.92 -0.06 -30.51
C PRO A 85 11.83 -0.40 -31.68
N VAL A 86 11.32 -1.23 -32.60
CA VAL A 86 12.02 -1.70 -33.80
C VAL A 86 11.17 -1.51 -35.03
N ARG A 87 11.80 -1.27 -36.21
CA ARG A 87 11.13 -0.85 -37.45
C ARG A 87 9.98 -1.74 -37.94
N HIS A 88 9.98 -3.01 -37.61
CA HIS A 88 8.91 -3.93 -38.03
C HIS A 88 7.72 -3.95 -37.05
N GLN A 89 7.83 -3.33 -35.89
CA GLN A 89 6.74 -3.21 -34.89
C GLN A 89 6.24 -1.78 -34.73
N THR A 90 7.02 -0.79 -35.17
CA THR A 90 6.70 0.64 -35.14
C THR A 90 6.65 1.24 -36.52
N ASP A 91 6.48 2.54 -36.63
CA ASP A 91 6.65 3.31 -37.87
C ASP A 91 8.14 3.49 -38.25
N GLY A 92 8.45 4.44 -39.12
CA GLY A 92 9.80 4.70 -39.64
C GLY A 92 10.79 5.21 -38.56
N THR A 93 10.32 5.63 -37.41
CA THR A 93 11.08 6.28 -36.30
C THR A 93 10.90 5.54 -34.97
N PRO A 94 11.49 4.35 -34.82
CA PRO A 94 11.25 3.51 -33.64
C PRO A 94 11.72 4.11 -32.29
N ASP A 95 12.57 5.11 -32.32
CA ASP A 95 13.07 5.85 -31.15
C ASP A 95 12.23 7.07 -30.78
N ILE A 96 11.13 7.34 -31.50
CA ILE A 96 10.19 8.46 -31.23
C ILE A 96 8.79 7.88 -31.04
N LEU A 97 8.22 8.11 -29.84
CA LEU A 97 6.85 7.68 -29.50
C LEU A 97 5.80 8.61 -30.09
N ALA A 98 4.51 8.21 -30.10
CA ALA A 98 3.45 8.96 -30.74
C ALA A 98 3.20 10.35 -30.11
N ASP A 99 3.61 10.61 -28.89
CA ASP A 99 3.57 11.94 -28.24
C ASP A 99 4.81 12.80 -28.56
N GLY A 100 5.78 12.27 -29.33
CA GLY A 100 7.03 12.94 -29.66
C GLY A 100 8.19 12.67 -28.69
N THR A 101 7.97 11.89 -27.64
CA THR A 101 9.02 11.51 -26.67
C THR A 101 10.09 10.67 -27.36
N LYS A 102 11.36 11.08 -27.26
CA LYS A 102 12.49 10.32 -27.74
C LYS A 102 13.01 9.38 -26.67
N ILE A 103 13.25 8.11 -27.02
CA ILE A 103 13.72 7.06 -26.13
C ILE A 103 15.06 6.50 -26.57
N THR A 104 15.76 5.86 -25.62
CA THR A 104 16.93 5.06 -25.89
C THR A 104 16.53 3.59 -26.01
N ILE A 105 16.61 3.02 -27.20
CA ILE A 105 16.04 1.70 -27.57
C ILE A 105 16.49 0.58 -26.61
N HIS A 106 17.76 0.52 -26.25
CA HIS A 106 18.32 -0.52 -25.36
C HIS A 106 17.95 -0.32 -23.89
N LYS A 107 17.28 0.80 -23.53
CA LYS A 107 16.76 1.10 -22.19
C LYS A 107 15.23 1.16 -22.16
N ALA A 108 14.56 0.69 -23.21
CA ALA A 108 13.11 0.86 -23.37
C ALA A 108 12.31 0.35 -22.17
N SER A 109 12.67 -0.77 -21.57
CA SER A 109 11.98 -1.34 -20.40
C SER A 109 12.15 -0.51 -19.11
N GLU A 110 13.13 0.41 -19.05
CA GLU A 110 13.36 1.24 -17.86
C GLU A 110 12.38 2.39 -17.75
N TYR A 111 11.73 2.81 -18.85
CA TYR A 111 10.87 3.99 -18.87
C TYR A 111 9.46 3.77 -18.31
N ASN A 112 8.96 2.55 -18.17
CA ASN A 112 7.58 2.22 -17.80
C ASN A 112 6.54 2.95 -18.69
N TYR A 113 6.76 3.01 -19.99
CA TYR A 113 5.86 3.60 -20.96
C TYR A 113 4.95 2.56 -21.61
N VAL A 114 3.76 3.00 -22.00
CA VAL A 114 2.78 2.15 -22.68
C VAL A 114 2.21 2.81 -23.94
N ALA A 115 1.96 1.98 -24.94
CA ALA A 115 1.08 2.30 -26.05
C ALA A 115 -0.34 1.85 -25.72
N VAL A 116 -1.34 2.70 -25.96
CA VAL A 116 -2.75 2.37 -25.72
C VAL A 116 -3.54 2.30 -27.01
N SER A 117 -4.55 1.43 -27.06
CA SER A 117 -5.47 1.38 -28.20
C SER A 117 -6.24 2.70 -28.32
N ARG A 118 -6.53 3.11 -29.57
CA ARG A 118 -7.08 4.44 -29.89
C ARG A 118 -8.38 4.76 -29.16
N ASN A 119 -9.27 3.77 -28.97
CA ASN A 119 -10.53 3.96 -28.27
C ASN A 119 -10.37 4.35 -26.80
N LEU A 120 -9.19 4.24 -26.21
CA LEU A 120 -8.89 4.67 -24.84
C LEU A 120 -8.47 6.15 -24.77
N LEU A 121 -8.02 6.73 -25.88
CA LEU A 121 -7.56 8.13 -25.93
C LEU A 121 -8.72 9.10 -26.16
N LYS A 122 -8.77 10.21 -25.43
CA LYS A 122 -9.81 11.25 -25.51
C LYS A 122 -10.02 11.76 -26.92
N ARG A 123 -8.95 11.92 -27.71
CA ARG A 123 -9.05 12.35 -29.12
C ARG A 123 -9.89 11.41 -29.99
N TRP A 124 -10.20 10.20 -29.54
CA TRP A 124 -11.05 9.21 -30.23
C TRP A 124 -12.22 8.73 -29.34
N GLY A 125 -12.63 9.55 -28.33
CA GLY A 125 -13.79 9.28 -27.50
C GLY A 125 -13.49 8.49 -26.22
N GLY A 126 -12.23 8.22 -25.91
CA GLY A 126 -11.80 7.59 -24.64
C GLY A 126 -11.65 8.58 -23.49
N TRP A 127 -10.85 8.22 -22.52
CA TRP A 127 -10.68 8.97 -21.27
C TRP A 127 -9.22 9.24 -20.88
N LEU A 128 -8.24 8.67 -21.61
CA LEU A 128 -6.82 8.90 -21.43
C LEU A 128 -6.27 9.96 -22.38
N ASP A 129 -5.24 10.66 -21.95
CA ASP A 129 -4.41 11.52 -22.79
C ASP A 129 -2.95 11.03 -22.77
N PHE A 130 -2.16 11.48 -23.74
CA PHE A 130 -0.71 11.33 -23.65
C PHE A 130 -0.17 12.08 -22.43
N GLY A 131 0.73 11.45 -21.70
CA GLY A 131 1.26 11.94 -20.43
C GLY A 131 0.49 11.45 -19.20
N ASP A 132 -0.74 10.95 -19.34
CA ASP A 132 -1.48 10.39 -18.22
C ASP A 132 -0.77 9.18 -17.62
N PHE A 133 -0.86 9.04 -16.28
CA PHE A 133 -0.40 7.86 -15.56
C PHE A 133 -1.55 6.89 -15.33
N ILE A 134 -1.26 5.61 -15.50
CA ILE A 134 -2.19 4.51 -15.24
C ILE A 134 -1.57 3.50 -14.28
N VAL A 135 -2.38 2.95 -13.41
CA VAL A 135 -2.04 1.76 -12.62
C VAL A 135 -2.51 0.54 -13.39
N LEU A 136 -1.59 -0.34 -13.73
CA LEU A 136 -1.84 -1.64 -14.32
C LEU A 136 -1.82 -2.71 -13.23
N SER A 137 -2.83 -3.58 -13.22
CA SER A 137 -2.97 -4.68 -12.28
C SER A 137 -3.52 -5.94 -12.94
N GLY A 138 -3.31 -7.10 -12.30
CA GLY A 138 -3.79 -8.40 -12.80
C GLY A 138 -2.86 -9.05 -13.81
N THR A 139 -1.58 -8.64 -13.84
CA THR A 139 -0.54 -9.27 -14.65
C THR A 139 0.44 -10.03 -13.76
N SER A 140 0.98 -11.14 -14.25
CA SER A 140 1.98 -11.90 -13.49
C SER A 140 3.37 -11.24 -13.62
N GLY A 141 3.64 -10.21 -12.77
CA GLY A 141 4.95 -9.57 -12.68
C GLY A 141 5.16 -8.34 -13.57
N LYS A 142 4.06 -7.76 -14.12
CA LYS A 142 4.07 -6.49 -14.83
C LYS A 142 3.08 -5.47 -14.25
N ASP A 143 2.59 -5.72 -13.04
CA ASP A 143 1.77 -4.76 -12.30
C ASP A 143 2.62 -3.56 -11.91
N GLY A 144 2.04 -2.36 -12.00
CA GLY A 144 2.74 -1.13 -11.66
C GLY A 144 2.14 0.12 -12.28
N VAL A 145 2.83 1.24 -12.10
CA VAL A 145 2.47 2.53 -12.70
C VAL A 145 3.18 2.68 -14.02
N TYR A 146 2.42 3.09 -15.03
CA TYR A 146 2.90 3.33 -16.39
C TYR A 146 2.43 4.67 -16.91
N GLN A 147 3.22 5.30 -17.77
CA GLN A 147 2.84 6.54 -18.44
C GLN A 147 2.40 6.27 -19.90
N VAL A 148 1.29 6.86 -20.29
CA VAL A 148 0.76 6.78 -21.66
C VAL A 148 1.58 7.68 -22.58
N LYS A 149 2.39 7.10 -23.45
CA LYS A 149 3.30 7.83 -24.37
C LYS A 149 3.11 7.47 -25.85
N ASP A 150 2.41 6.36 -26.11
CA ASP A 150 2.30 5.86 -27.48
C ASP A 150 0.89 5.36 -27.79
N THR A 151 0.59 5.11 -29.05
CA THR A 151 -0.71 4.63 -29.51
C THR A 151 -0.60 3.45 -30.47
N MET A 152 -1.54 2.54 -30.33
CA MET A 152 -1.60 1.32 -31.11
C MET A 152 -2.33 1.53 -32.44
N ASN A 153 -2.18 0.53 -33.34
CA ASN A 153 -2.94 0.49 -34.59
C ASN A 153 -4.46 0.46 -34.27
N LYS A 154 -5.26 1.14 -35.12
CA LYS A 154 -6.73 1.29 -34.98
C LYS A 154 -7.52 -0.02 -34.87
N ARG A 155 -6.96 -1.15 -35.31
CA ARG A 155 -7.60 -2.50 -35.19
C ARG A 155 -7.70 -3.02 -33.76
N PHE A 156 -6.90 -2.48 -32.85
CA PHE A 156 -6.89 -2.91 -31.48
C PHE A 156 -7.86 -2.08 -30.62
N VAL A 157 -8.61 -2.77 -29.76
CA VAL A 157 -9.61 -2.19 -28.85
C VAL A 157 -9.36 -2.70 -27.45
N ASN A 158 -9.44 -1.83 -26.46
CA ASN A 158 -9.20 -2.13 -25.04
C ASN A 158 -7.89 -2.92 -24.83
N ARG A 159 -6.83 -2.45 -25.45
CA ARG A 159 -5.53 -3.10 -25.38
C ARG A 159 -4.42 -2.11 -25.00
N ILE A 160 -3.43 -2.63 -24.32
CA ILE A 160 -2.21 -1.91 -23.94
C ILE A 160 -1.00 -2.72 -24.37
N ASP A 161 0.00 -2.06 -24.94
CA ASP A 161 1.31 -2.64 -25.20
C ASP A 161 2.36 -1.97 -24.32
N ILE A 162 3.03 -2.74 -23.48
CA ILE A 162 4.15 -2.25 -22.67
C ILE A 162 5.39 -2.12 -23.55
N LEU A 163 6.05 -0.97 -23.46
CA LEU A 163 7.32 -0.73 -24.15
C LEU A 163 8.44 -1.55 -23.49
N GLU A 164 9.07 -2.43 -24.27
CA GLU A 164 10.11 -3.33 -23.78
C GLU A 164 11.39 -3.25 -24.61
N THR A 165 12.51 -3.46 -23.95
CA THR A 165 13.82 -3.56 -24.60
C THR A 165 13.85 -4.74 -25.57
N PRO A 166 14.43 -4.60 -26.78
CA PRO A 166 14.57 -5.68 -27.74
C PRO A 166 15.25 -6.90 -27.12
N GLY A 167 14.65 -8.08 -27.34
CA GLY A 167 15.09 -9.34 -26.74
C GLY A 167 14.29 -9.81 -25.56
N THR A 168 13.43 -8.98 -24.98
CA THR A 168 12.44 -9.40 -23.97
C THR A 168 11.49 -10.43 -24.59
N LYS A 169 11.24 -11.53 -23.86
CA LYS A 169 10.33 -12.59 -24.33
C LYS A 169 8.90 -12.05 -24.40
N PRO A 170 8.16 -12.31 -25.50
CA PRO A 170 6.78 -11.89 -25.62
C PRO A 170 5.88 -12.47 -24.53
N TYR A 171 4.95 -11.66 -24.05
CA TYR A 171 3.90 -12.04 -23.10
C TYR A 171 2.54 -11.46 -23.47
N LYS A 172 1.48 -12.04 -22.93
CA LYS A 172 0.11 -11.58 -23.08
C LYS A 172 -0.67 -11.87 -21.79
N PHE A 173 -1.44 -10.88 -21.32
CA PHE A 173 -2.37 -11.01 -20.20
C PHE A 173 -3.76 -10.58 -20.66
N GLU A 174 -4.78 -11.43 -20.48
CA GLU A 174 -6.12 -11.19 -21.02
C GLU A 174 -7.09 -10.52 -20.03
N ASN A 175 -6.81 -10.62 -18.72
CA ASN A 175 -7.70 -10.17 -17.65
C ASN A 175 -7.02 -9.09 -16.78
N ALA A 176 -6.22 -8.25 -17.38
CA ALA A 176 -5.61 -7.13 -16.68
C ALA A 176 -6.57 -5.95 -16.57
N LYS A 177 -6.36 -5.09 -15.60
CA LYS A 177 -7.13 -3.87 -15.37
C LYS A 177 -6.26 -2.64 -15.38
N ILE A 178 -6.81 -1.53 -15.88
CA ILE A 178 -6.16 -0.22 -15.78
C ILE A 178 -7.09 0.77 -15.09
N THR A 179 -6.50 1.59 -14.23
CA THR A 179 -7.10 2.80 -13.65
C THR A 179 -6.22 4.00 -13.93
N LYS A 180 -6.82 5.17 -14.17
CA LYS A 180 -6.05 6.42 -14.25
C LYS A 180 -5.69 6.85 -12.83
N THR A 181 -4.47 7.32 -12.64
CA THR A 181 -4.00 7.89 -11.37
C THR A 181 -3.46 9.30 -11.60
N HIS A 182 -3.54 10.13 -10.55
CA HIS A 182 -2.93 11.45 -10.51
C HIS A 182 -1.59 11.33 -9.76
N VAL A 183 -0.58 10.86 -10.45
CA VAL A 183 0.81 10.84 -9.96
C VAL A 183 1.52 12.01 -10.60
N ASP A 184 2.22 12.83 -9.80
CA ASP A 184 3.10 13.86 -10.35
C ASP A 184 4.36 13.23 -10.93
N GLU A 185 5.00 13.87 -11.91
CA GLU A 185 6.21 13.33 -12.54
C GLU A 185 7.33 13.05 -11.54
N THR A 186 7.44 13.87 -10.49
CA THR A 186 8.40 13.68 -9.40
C THR A 186 8.16 12.42 -8.58
N ASP A 187 6.91 12.08 -8.33
CA ASP A 187 6.52 10.86 -7.62
C ASP A 187 6.73 9.61 -8.49
N PHE A 188 6.56 9.75 -9.80
CA PHE A 188 6.79 8.68 -10.75
C PHE A 188 8.28 8.29 -10.83
N GLU A 189 9.19 9.25 -10.91
CA GLU A 189 10.64 8.99 -10.87
C GLU A 189 11.04 8.27 -9.57
N TYR A 190 10.49 8.71 -8.41
CA TYR A 190 10.75 8.05 -7.13
C TYR A 190 10.27 6.60 -7.07
N ILE A 191 9.13 6.28 -7.71
CA ILE A 191 8.57 4.91 -7.75
C ILE A 191 9.40 4.01 -8.66
N THR A 192 9.98 4.53 -9.74
CA THR A 192 10.76 3.76 -10.72
C THR A 192 12.19 3.51 -10.29
N ASP A 193 12.81 4.42 -9.55
CA ASP A 193 14.20 4.30 -9.05
C ASP A 193 14.39 3.25 -7.94
N LYS A 194 13.31 2.73 -7.37
CA LYS A 194 13.34 1.70 -6.31
C LYS A 194 13.21 0.26 -6.80
N LYS A 195 13.19 0.03 -8.11
CA LYS A 195 13.21 -1.31 -8.72
C LYS A 195 14.61 -1.70 -9.15
#